data_85765102182a2f50ed34c4ea14d13e6f
#
_entry.id   85765102182a2f50ed34c4ea14d13e6f
#
_cell.length_a   1.000
_cell.length_b   1.000
_cell.length_c   1.000
_cell.angle_alpha   90.00
_cell.angle_beta   90.00
_cell.angle_gamma   90.00
#
_symmetry.space_group_name_H-M   'P 1'
#
loop_
_entity.id
_entity.type
_entity.pdbx_description
1 polymer ?
#
loop_
_entity_poly.entity_id
_entity_poly.type
_entity_poly.pdbx_seq_one_letter_code
_entity_poly.pdbx_strand_id
1 'polypeptide(L)'
;MKKALSGILAALVLLSSLPTAMTASALPSDSDVEDRNVAHTVYVSTTGNDDTGDGSQGKPFATIEKAKEHVRTLDKDSGDIVVKIAGGLYELEDTIVFDENDSGNENCTIYYEAVDGEEPIISGGKLLEGDWEEATEVDWLDDGIKA
;
A
#
# COMPACT_ATOMS: atom_id res chain seq x y z
N MET A 1 18.97 76.13 13.69
CA MET A 1 19.20 76.51 12.27
C MET A 1 18.96 75.27 11.41
N LYS A 2 18.06 75.43 10.39
CA LYS A 2 18.00 74.65 9.15
C LYS A 2 17.48 73.21 9.31
N LYS A 3 16.54 72.78 8.67
CA LYS A 3 15.57 73.04 7.59
C LYS A 3 14.95 71.70 7.28
N ALA A 4 13.62 71.65 7.23
CA ALA A 4 12.82 70.54 6.77
C ALA A 4 13.14 70.21 5.28
N LEU A 5 12.99 68.94 4.93
CA LEU A 5 12.71 68.56 3.54
C LEU A 5 11.68 67.44 3.56
N SER A 6 10.52 67.84 3.10
CA SER A 6 9.35 66.99 2.81
C SER A 6 9.67 66.11 1.59
N GLY A 7 9.45 64.84 1.68
CA GLY A 7 9.47 63.89 0.58
C GLY A 7 8.19 63.11 0.53
N ILE A 8 7.34 63.50 -0.43
CA ILE A 8 6.12 62.77 -0.79
C ILE A 8 6.47 61.44 -1.39
N LEU A 9 6.12 60.34 -0.75
CA LEU A 9 6.27 59.02 -1.31
C LEU A 9 4.92 58.55 -1.86
N ALA A 10 4.81 58.51 -3.17
CA ALA A 10 3.67 57.97 -3.89
C ALA A 10 3.57 56.46 -3.66
N ALA A 11 2.46 56.02 -3.10
CA ALA A 11 2.13 54.62 -2.95
C ALA A 11 1.67 54.07 -4.32
N LEU A 12 2.54 53.26 -4.93
CA LEU A 12 2.18 52.46 -6.09
C LEU A 12 1.53 51.15 -5.62
N VAL A 13 0.22 51.09 -5.69
CA VAL A 13 -0.53 49.88 -5.44
C VAL A 13 -0.42 48.95 -6.67
N LEU A 14 0.49 47.98 -6.59
CA LEU A 14 0.54 46.88 -7.56
C LEU A 14 -0.49 45.82 -7.12
N LEU A 15 -1.57 45.79 -7.87
CA LEU A 15 -2.59 44.74 -7.79
C LEU A 15 -1.99 43.49 -8.46
N SER A 16 -1.28 42.66 -7.68
CA SER A 16 -0.82 41.35 -8.15
C SER A 16 -1.98 40.36 -8.01
N SER A 17 -2.55 39.96 -9.14
CA SER A 17 -3.44 38.82 -9.23
C SER A 17 -2.68 37.55 -8.88
N LEU A 18 -2.93 37.01 -7.70
CA LEU A 18 -2.46 35.69 -7.28
C LEU A 18 -3.17 34.64 -8.15
N PRO A 19 -2.45 33.75 -8.82
CA PRO A 19 -3.08 32.58 -9.38
C PRO A 19 -3.60 31.72 -8.24
N THR A 20 -4.87 31.37 -8.32
CA THR A 20 -5.50 30.37 -7.44
C THR A 20 -4.78 29.06 -7.68
N ALA A 21 -3.81 28.72 -6.83
CA ALA A 21 -3.20 27.39 -6.84
C ALA A 21 -4.31 26.38 -6.50
N MET A 22 -4.67 25.54 -7.45
CA MET A 22 -5.41 24.33 -7.19
C MET A 22 -4.56 23.53 -6.19
N THR A 23 -5.04 23.42 -4.96
CA THR A 23 -4.47 22.47 -4.01
C THR A 23 -4.70 21.07 -4.56
N ALA A 24 -3.70 20.53 -5.24
CA ALA A 24 -3.61 19.10 -5.43
C ALA A 24 -3.68 18.49 -4.03
N SER A 25 -4.66 17.63 -3.77
CA SER A 25 -4.66 16.80 -2.59
C SER A 25 -3.34 16.06 -2.59
N ALA A 26 -2.44 16.46 -1.71
CA ALA A 26 -1.19 15.75 -1.51
C ALA A 26 -1.56 14.34 -1.05
N LEU A 27 -1.03 13.34 -1.74
CA LEU A 27 -0.95 12.00 -1.18
C LEU A 27 -0.29 12.13 0.21
N PRO A 28 -0.70 11.31 1.21
CA PRO A 28 -0.09 11.35 2.52
C PRO A 28 1.43 11.28 2.35
N SER A 29 2.12 12.25 2.93
CA SER A 29 3.58 12.31 2.83
C SER A 29 4.17 11.25 3.75
N ASP A 30 5.32 10.71 3.38
CA ASP A 30 6.11 9.73 4.13
C ASP A 30 6.39 10.15 5.61
N SER A 31 6.10 11.40 5.96
CA SER A 31 6.20 11.94 7.33
C SER A 31 5.12 11.44 8.28
N ASP A 32 4.03 10.86 7.79
CA ASP A 32 2.96 10.31 8.64
C ASP A 32 3.34 8.93 9.23
N VAL A 33 4.47 8.38 8.80
CA VAL A 33 4.99 7.07 9.26
C VAL A 33 5.77 7.17 10.57
N GLU A 34 6.37 8.33 10.87
CA GLU A 34 7.28 8.48 12.02
C GLU A 34 6.57 8.61 13.39
N ASP A 35 5.27 8.89 13.44
CA ASP A 35 4.54 9.10 14.70
C ASP A 35 3.58 7.93 15.04
N ARG A 36 3.78 6.75 14.44
CA ARG A 36 2.97 5.57 14.72
C ARG A 36 3.47 4.88 15.99
N ASN A 37 2.57 4.58 16.90
CA ASN A 37 2.87 3.75 18.08
C ASN A 37 2.79 2.25 17.71
N VAL A 38 3.74 1.76 16.91
CA VAL A 38 3.75 0.38 16.42
C VAL A 38 4.09 -0.60 17.55
N ALA A 39 3.11 -1.41 17.92
CA ALA A 39 3.28 -2.47 18.93
C ALA A 39 3.70 -3.81 18.29
N HIS A 40 3.18 -4.11 17.11
CA HIS A 40 3.45 -5.36 16.43
C HIS A 40 3.79 -5.15 14.96
N THR A 41 4.79 -5.90 14.47
CA THR A 41 5.13 -5.94 13.04
C THR A 41 5.11 -7.39 12.57
N VAL A 42 4.36 -7.65 11.52
CA VAL A 42 4.21 -8.97 10.89
C VAL A 42 4.78 -8.90 9.48
N TYR A 43 5.58 -9.89 9.09
CA TYR A 43 6.22 -9.93 7.77
C TYR A 43 5.62 -11.01 6.89
N VAL A 44 5.43 -10.65 5.62
CA VAL A 44 4.99 -11.53 4.54
C VAL A 44 6.02 -11.50 3.42
N SER A 45 6.37 -12.66 2.88
CA SER A 45 7.33 -12.80 1.78
C SER A 45 6.99 -13.99 0.91
N THR A 46 7.15 -13.88 -0.41
CA THR A 46 6.99 -15.02 -1.34
C THR A 46 7.94 -16.19 -1.05
N THR A 47 8.98 -15.96 -0.25
CA THR A 47 9.89 -17.01 0.25
C THR A 47 9.56 -17.45 1.67
N GLY A 48 8.47 -16.95 2.25
CA GLY A 48 7.99 -17.31 3.57
C GLY A 48 7.36 -18.69 3.64
N ASN A 49 6.80 -19.03 4.79
CA ASN A 49 6.14 -20.31 4.99
C ASN A 49 5.00 -20.17 6.00
N ASP A 50 3.79 -20.60 5.64
CA ASP A 50 2.60 -20.44 6.47
C ASP A 50 2.48 -21.50 7.58
N ASP A 51 3.15 -22.64 7.43
CA ASP A 51 3.13 -23.72 8.42
C ASP A 51 4.18 -23.51 9.54
N THR A 52 5.34 -22.96 9.18
CA THR A 52 6.50 -22.83 10.09
C THR A 52 6.89 -21.38 10.38
N GLY A 53 6.36 -20.44 9.62
CA GLY A 53 6.51 -19.01 9.85
C GLY A 53 5.83 -18.57 11.14
N ASP A 54 6.39 -17.58 11.77
CA ASP A 54 5.84 -16.93 12.97
C ASP A 54 5.52 -15.45 12.74
N GLY A 55 5.66 -14.99 11.49
CA GLY A 55 5.45 -13.59 11.10
C GLY A 55 6.59 -12.66 11.45
N SER A 56 7.68 -13.14 12.04
CA SER A 56 8.88 -12.33 12.24
C SER A 56 9.62 -12.10 10.91
N GLN A 57 10.50 -11.10 10.88
CA GLN A 57 11.31 -10.81 9.69
C GLN A 57 12.18 -12.01 9.27
N GLY A 58 12.64 -12.82 10.23
CA GLY A 58 13.45 -14.02 9.94
C GLY A 58 12.65 -15.25 9.57
N LYS A 59 11.32 -15.24 9.82
CA LYS A 59 10.39 -16.34 9.51
C LYS A 59 9.04 -15.79 9.06
N PRO A 60 9.01 -15.08 7.92
CA PRO A 60 7.78 -14.46 7.42
C PRO A 60 6.73 -15.51 7.02
N PHE A 61 5.50 -15.10 6.97
CA PHE A 61 4.44 -15.87 6.33
C PHE A 61 4.58 -15.84 4.80
N ALA A 62 4.05 -16.84 4.11
CA ALA A 62 4.04 -16.89 2.67
C ALA A 62 2.89 -16.09 2.06
N THR A 63 1.75 -16.02 2.76
CA THR A 63 0.52 -15.42 2.24
C THR A 63 0.01 -14.27 3.11
N ILE A 64 -0.73 -13.36 2.46
CA ILE A 64 -1.39 -12.23 3.14
C ILE A 64 -2.53 -12.75 4.01
N GLU A 65 -3.21 -13.81 3.57
CA GLU A 65 -4.27 -14.47 4.32
C GLU A 65 -3.77 -14.98 5.66
N LYS A 66 -2.61 -15.62 5.68
CA LYS A 66 -2.00 -16.12 6.92
C LYS A 66 -1.60 -14.99 7.85
N ALA A 67 -1.03 -13.94 7.31
CA ALA A 67 -0.71 -12.75 8.10
C ALA A 67 -1.98 -12.13 8.71
N LYS A 68 -3.06 -12.02 7.93
CA LYS A 68 -4.36 -11.55 8.40
C LYS A 68 -4.89 -12.40 9.57
N GLU A 69 -4.85 -13.73 9.44
CA GLU A 69 -5.24 -14.63 10.54
C GLU A 69 -4.40 -14.42 11.79
N HIS A 70 -3.10 -14.24 11.62
CA HIS A 70 -2.19 -13.98 12.74
C HIS A 70 -2.50 -12.64 13.42
N VAL A 71 -2.75 -11.58 12.66
CA VAL A 71 -3.13 -10.25 13.17
C VAL A 71 -4.36 -10.31 14.08
N ARG A 72 -5.33 -11.17 13.78
CA ARG A 72 -6.51 -11.39 14.65
C ARG A 72 -6.17 -11.87 16.05
N THR A 73 -5.01 -12.50 16.22
CA THR A 73 -4.55 -13.05 17.51
C THR A 73 -3.72 -12.08 18.34
N LEU A 74 -3.30 -10.96 17.75
CA LEU A 74 -2.45 -9.98 18.41
C LEU A 74 -3.25 -9.05 19.33
N ASP A 75 -2.56 -8.54 20.34
CA ASP A 75 -3.13 -7.55 21.26
C ASP A 75 -3.26 -6.18 20.56
N LYS A 76 -4.50 -5.74 20.39
CA LYS A 76 -4.84 -4.46 19.76
C LYS A 76 -4.90 -3.28 20.75
N ASP A 77 -4.72 -3.52 22.04
CA ASP A 77 -4.75 -2.45 23.04
C ASP A 77 -3.34 -1.85 23.29
N SER A 78 -2.29 -2.52 22.78
CA SER A 78 -0.90 -2.10 22.99
C SER A 78 -0.38 -1.10 21.96
N GLY A 79 -1.11 -0.87 20.86
CA GLY A 79 -0.74 0.07 19.79
C GLY A 79 -1.01 -0.50 18.38
N ASP A 80 -0.43 0.15 17.40
CA ASP A 80 -0.63 -0.17 15.98
C ASP A 80 0.02 -1.49 15.56
N ILE A 81 -0.59 -2.13 14.56
CA ILE A 81 -0.09 -3.35 13.94
C ILE A 81 0.27 -3.05 12.49
N VAL A 82 1.49 -3.39 12.09
CA VAL A 82 1.98 -3.20 10.72
C VAL A 82 2.27 -4.56 10.09
N VAL A 83 1.63 -4.84 8.96
CA VAL A 83 1.94 -5.99 8.10
C VAL A 83 2.83 -5.51 6.97
N LYS A 84 4.11 -5.86 7.02
CA LYS A 84 5.12 -5.54 6.01
C LYS A 84 5.16 -6.64 4.95
N ILE A 85 4.83 -6.28 3.72
CA ILE A 85 4.77 -7.21 2.58
C ILE A 85 6.02 -6.99 1.72
N ALA A 86 6.85 -8.03 1.60
CA ALA A 86 8.05 -8.00 0.76
C ALA A 86 7.68 -7.97 -0.72
N GLY A 87 8.60 -7.49 -1.55
CA GLY A 87 8.44 -7.48 -3.00
C GLY A 87 8.27 -8.89 -3.57
N GLY A 88 7.55 -8.98 -4.68
CA GLY A 88 7.28 -10.23 -5.38
C GLY A 88 5.83 -10.34 -5.83
N LEU A 89 5.53 -11.41 -6.54
CA LEU A 89 4.20 -11.71 -7.04
C LEU A 89 3.45 -12.63 -6.06
N TYR A 90 2.34 -12.14 -5.54
CA TYR A 90 1.41 -12.88 -4.68
C TYR A 90 0.17 -13.23 -5.51
N GLU A 91 0.10 -14.46 -5.98
CA GLU A 91 -1.08 -14.98 -6.68
C GLU A 91 -2.11 -15.43 -5.65
N LEU A 92 -3.26 -14.77 -5.64
CA LEU A 92 -4.36 -15.14 -4.75
C LEU A 92 -5.12 -16.33 -5.34
N GLU A 93 -5.28 -17.38 -4.57
CA GLU A 93 -6.12 -18.53 -4.94
C GLU A 93 -7.60 -18.20 -4.77
N ASP A 94 -7.93 -17.43 -3.73
CA ASP A 94 -9.28 -16.99 -3.39
C ASP A 94 -9.30 -15.49 -3.07
N THR A 95 -10.50 -14.93 -2.94
CA THR A 95 -10.69 -13.55 -2.51
C THR A 95 -10.30 -13.36 -1.05
N ILE A 96 -9.42 -12.42 -0.75
CA ILE A 96 -9.15 -12.01 0.64
C ILE A 96 -10.37 -11.24 1.17
N VAL A 97 -11.06 -11.80 2.14
CA VAL A 97 -12.21 -11.15 2.79
C VAL A 97 -11.78 -10.58 4.13
N PHE A 98 -11.95 -9.28 4.30
CA PHE A 98 -11.80 -8.61 5.59
C PHE A 98 -13.18 -8.44 6.24
N ASP A 99 -13.26 -8.74 7.51
CA ASP A 99 -14.48 -8.60 8.31
C ASP A 99 -14.22 -7.79 9.60
N GLU A 100 -15.18 -7.75 10.50
CA GLU A 100 -15.08 -6.99 11.76
C GLU A 100 -13.90 -7.44 12.65
N ASN A 101 -13.47 -8.72 12.54
CA ASN A 101 -12.35 -9.24 13.32
C ASN A 101 -10.99 -8.72 12.81
N ASP A 102 -10.96 -8.26 11.56
CA ASP A 102 -9.77 -7.67 10.93
C ASP A 102 -9.64 -6.17 11.20
N SER A 103 -10.61 -5.59 11.87
CA SER A 103 -10.60 -4.17 12.21
C SER A 103 -9.67 -3.88 13.40
N GLY A 104 -9.08 -2.70 13.40
CA GLY A 104 -8.46 -2.11 14.58
C GLY A 104 -9.50 -1.69 15.63
N ASN A 105 -9.08 -0.88 16.59
CA ASN A 105 -9.92 -0.25 17.60
C ASN A 105 -9.48 1.22 17.81
N GLU A 106 -9.96 1.87 18.85
CA GLU A 106 -9.61 3.26 19.15
C GLU A 106 -8.12 3.48 19.48
N ASN A 107 -7.39 2.41 19.85
CA ASN A 107 -5.97 2.44 20.22
C ASN A 107 -5.06 1.81 19.17
N CYS A 108 -5.62 1.16 18.15
CA CYS A 108 -4.88 0.38 17.17
C CYS A 108 -5.38 0.61 15.75
N THR A 109 -4.49 1.03 14.89
CA THR A 109 -4.68 0.97 13.44
C THR A 109 -3.88 -0.21 12.87
N ILE A 110 -4.48 -0.94 11.93
CA ILE A 110 -3.80 -2.05 11.24
C ILE A 110 -3.41 -1.57 9.86
N TYR A 111 -2.11 -1.57 9.58
CA TYR A 111 -1.53 -1.16 8.30
C TYR A 111 -1.06 -2.37 7.52
N TYR A 112 -1.37 -2.41 6.22
CA TYR A 112 -0.78 -3.32 5.25
C TYR A 112 0.03 -2.48 4.27
N GLU A 113 1.34 -2.65 4.28
CA GLU A 113 2.24 -1.81 3.49
C GLU A 113 3.41 -2.60 2.93
N ALA A 114 4.00 -2.12 1.85
CA ALA A 114 5.21 -2.71 1.30
C ALA A 114 6.39 -2.55 2.26
N VAL A 115 7.34 -3.47 2.20
CA VAL A 115 8.67 -3.24 2.77
C VAL A 115 9.32 -2.08 2.02
N ASP A 116 10.01 -1.21 2.75
CA ASP A 116 10.57 0.03 2.19
C ASP A 116 11.48 -0.27 0.99
N GLY A 117 11.16 0.34 -0.14
CA GLY A 117 11.88 0.16 -1.40
C GLY A 117 11.55 -1.12 -2.17
N GLU A 118 10.57 -1.88 -1.73
CA GLU A 118 10.11 -3.11 -2.40
C GLU A 118 8.72 -2.91 -3.02
N GLU A 119 8.42 -3.69 -4.06
CA GLU A 119 7.14 -3.65 -4.80
C GLU A 119 6.44 -5.02 -4.73
N PRO A 120 5.51 -5.24 -3.79
CA PRO A 120 4.62 -6.39 -3.81
C PRO A 120 3.54 -6.22 -4.89
N ILE A 121 3.35 -7.25 -5.71
CA ILE A 121 2.31 -7.33 -6.72
C ILE A 121 1.28 -8.36 -6.25
N ILE A 122 0.08 -7.92 -5.96
CA ILE A 122 -1.02 -8.80 -5.56
C ILE A 122 -1.90 -9.05 -6.79
N SER A 123 -2.03 -10.30 -7.22
CA SER A 123 -2.74 -10.69 -8.43
C SER A 123 -3.83 -11.73 -8.15
N GLY A 124 -5.06 -11.44 -8.58
CA GLY A 124 -6.14 -12.43 -8.62
C GLY A 124 -6.11 -13.29 -9.89
N GLY A 125 -5.15 -13.07 -10.79
CA GLY A 125 -4.91 -13.88 -11.98
C GLY A 125 -3.79 -14.86 -11.75
N LYS A 126 -3.81 -15.97 -12.48
CA LYS A 126 -2.74 -16.96 -12.47
C LYS A 126 -1.87 -16.79 -13.71
N LEU A 127 -0.56 -16.84 -13.52
CA LEU A 127 0.38 -16.83 -14.66
C LEU A 127 0.20 -18.14 -15.44
N LEU A 128 -0.12 -18.01 -16.73
CA LEU A 128 -0.13 -19.15 -17.63
C LEU A 128 1.31 -19.39 -18.11
N GLU A 129 1.90 -20.46 -17.63
CA GLU A 129 3.22 -20.90 -18.05
C GLU A 129 3.07 -21.91 -19.22
N GLY A 130 3.94 -21.81 -20.21
CA GLY A 130 3.99 -22.72 -21.34
C GLY A 130 4.10 -21.98 -22.68
N ASP A 131 4.46 -22.73 -23.70
CA ASP A 131 4.47 -22.24 -25.08
C ASP A 131 3.04 -22.25 -25.63
N TRP A 132 2.67 -21.17 -26.31
CA TRP A 132 1.40 -21.10 -27.02
C TRP A 132 1.50 -21.93 -28.30
N GLU A 133 0.71 -22.99 -28.38
CA GLU A 133 0.60 -23.80 -29.61
C GLU A 133 -0.63 -23.31 -30.40
N GLU A 134 -0.51 -23.39 -31.74
CA GLU A 134 -1.65 -23.10 -32.61
C GLU A 134 -2.71 -24.17 -32.43
N ALA A 135 -3.95 -23.73 -32.12
CA ALA A 135 -5.08 -24.63 -31.90
C ALA A 135 -5.61 -25.21 -33.21
N THR A 136 -4.83 -26.08 -33.82
CA THR A 136 -5.19 -26.68 -35.13
C THR A 136 -6.16 -27.85 -35.04
N GLU A 137 -6.21 -28.54 -33.89
CA GLU A 137 -7.11 -29.68 -33.67
C GLU A 137 -7.72 -29.65 -32.25
N VAL A 138 -8.74 -28.83 -32.04
CA VAL A 138 -9.49 -28.77 -30.77
C VAL A 138 -10.92 -29.21 -31.07
N ASP A 139 -11.26 -30.44 -30.71
CA ASP A 139 -12.58 -31.05 -31.00
C ASP A 139 -13.77 -30.31 -30.42
N TRP A 140 -13.54 -29.50 -29.36
CA TRP A 140 -14.58 -28.72 -28.68
C TRP A 140 -14.73 -27.30 -29.24
N LEU A 141 -13.85 -26.86 -30.12
CA LEU A 141 -13.91 -25.52 -30.71
C LEU A 141 -14.80 -25.53 -31.95
N ASP A 142 -15.79 -24.65 -31.96
CA ASP A 142 -16.68 -24.46 -33.11
C ASP A 142 -15.89 -24.15 -34.38
N ASP A 143 -16.26 -24.78 -35.51
CA ASP A 143 -15.56 -24.63 -36.81
C ASP A 143 -15.54 -23.18 -37.32
N GLY A 144 -16.42 -22.32 -36.80
CA GLY A 144 -16.44 -20.89 -37.11
C GLY A 144 -15.37 -20.07 -36.37
N ILE A 145 -14.67 -20.67 -35.37
CA ILE A 145 -13.64 -20.02 -34.54
C ILE A 145 -12.25 -20.53 -34.93
N LYS A 146 -12.17 -21.71 -35.55
CA LYS A 146 -10.90 -22.20 -36.08
C LYS A 146 -10.47 -21.35 -37.25
N ALA A 147 -9.31 -20.67 -37.09
CA ALA A 147 -8.75 -19.80 -38.11
C ALA A 147 -8.13 -20.59 -39.26
#